data_fef8eacd071329ef33961874433dd510
#
_entry.id   fef8eacd071329ef33961874433dd510
#
_cell.length_a   1.000
_cell.length_b   1.000
_cell.length_c   1.000
_cell.angle_alpha   90.00
_cell.angle_beta   90.00
_cell.angle_gamma   90.00
#
_symmetry.space_group_name_H-M   'P 1'
#
loop_
_entity.id
_entity.type
_entity.pdbx_description
1 polymer ?
#
loop_
_entity_poly.entity_id
_entity_poly.type
_entity_poly.pdbx_seq_one_letter_code
_entity_poly.pdbx_strand_id
1 'polypeptide(L)'
;MMPFDFFESASDTIMNATPNDMYRANQQAHIDEEWTNTSAKTPENGGEILEQQGIGSAEYQAIEAWVKPTVADTSTGLKDTKDFMKLIFRSIDKTSERGLYYKFDNSWWIVHAYNQFTSLPQDVAIRRCNNALRIIDPTTGEVFSAPCVVDYDMQSPNARVTRYLLTPNNHATVMVQGNADTLRLFKLNTRYIFGGRPFKLLAYQNALNPNLSTDYDTLLYLDLYLDEEHDGDNIAEQLADNSSMDYSGDDDLNKILDNAGKLGGGN
;
A
#
# COMPACT_ATOMS: atom_id res chain seq x y z
N MET A 1 41.50 -7.23 24.98
CA MET A 1 41.40 -7.22 23.53
C MET A 1 42.57 -6.43 22.98
N MET A 2 43.48 -7.08 22.28
CA MET A 2 44.69 -6.41 21.77
C MET A 2 44.30 -5.64 20.50
N PRO A 3 44.90 -4.43 20.25
CA PRO A 3 44.57 -3.63 19.05
C PRO A 3 44.84 -4.35 17.72
N PHE A 4 45.61 -5.43 17.73
CA PHE A 4 45.91 -6.21 16.53
C PHE A 4 44.76 -7.13 16.05
N ASP A 5 43.90 -7.62 16.97
CA ASP A 5 42.79 -8.48 16.59
C ASP A 5 41.75 -7.77 15.72
N PHE A 6 41.69 -6.44 15.87
CA PHE A 6 40.81 -5.62 15.03
C PHE A 6 41.30 -5.51 13.59
N PHE A 7 42.62 -5.40 13.42
CA PHE A 7 43.23 -5.31 12.07
C PHE A 7 43.21 -6.63 11.33
N GLU A 8 43.35 -7.76 12.02
CA GLU A 8 43.25 -9.08 11.39
C GLU A 8 41.82 -9.37 10.92
N SER A 9 40.79 -9.11 11.74
CA SER A 9 39.40 -9.31 11.34
C SER A 9 38.97 -8.36 10.21
N ALA A 10 39.46 -7.13 10.22
CA ALA A 10 39.21 -6.17 9.15
C ALA A 10 39.91 -6.56 7.84
N SER A 11 41.14 -7.08 7.94
CA SER A 11 41.95 -7.54 6.79
C SER A 11 41.28 -8.75 6.10
N ASP A 12 40.81 -9.73 6.84
CA ASP A 12 40.13 -10.90 6.27
C ASP A 12 38.80 -10.55 5.60
N THR A 13 38.09 -9.60 6.15
CA THR A 13 36.85 -9.10 5.57
C THR A 13 37.12 -8.32 4.27
N ILE A 14 38.23 -7.54 4.22
CA ILE A 14 38.58 -6.75 3.05
C ILE A 14 39.16 -7.61 1.91
N MET A 15 39.89 -8.69 2.21
CA MET A 15 40.52 -9.52 1.19
C MET A 15 39.51 -10.32 0.34
N ASN A 16 38.31 -10.61 0.86
CA ASN A 16 37.27 -11.35 0.15
C ASN A 16 36.09 -10.50 -0.32
N ALA A 17 36.07 -9.21 0.02
CA ALA A 17 34.99 -8.31 -0.37
C ALA A 17 35.16 -7.81 -1.81
N THR A 18 34.09 -7.84 -2.57
CA THR A 18 34.06 -7.17 -3.87
C THR A 18 34.04 -5.64 -3.69
N PRO A 19 34.45 -4.86 -4.71
CA PRO A 19 34.32 -3.40 -4.64
C PRO A 19 32.90 -2.92 -4.31
N ASN A 20 31.89 -3.67 -4.73
CA ASN A 20 30.49 -3.39 -4.43
C ASN A 20 30.17 -3.62 -2.94
N ASP A 21 30.68 -4.69 -2.33
CA ASP A 21 30.50 -4.97 -0.90
C ASP A 21 31.13 -3.89 -0.04
N MET A 22 32.33 -3.43 -0.42
CA MET A 22 33.00 -2.33 0.26
C MET A 22 32.21 -1.01 0.14
N TYR A 23 31.66 -0.74 -1.03
CA TYR A 23 30.81 0.44 -1.23
C TYR A 23 29.54 0.36 -0.36
N ARG A 24 28.86 -0.78 -0.35
CA ARG A 24 27.66 -1.01 0.48
C ARG A 24 27.97 -0.86 1.98
N ALA A 25 29.08 -1.43 2.45
CA ALA A 25 29.51 -1.32 3.85
C ALA A 25 29.80 0.14 4.24
N ASN A 26 30.45 0.91 3.37
CA ASN A 26 30.68 2.34 3.59
C ASN A 26 29.39 3.14 3.61
N GLN A 27 28.43 2.83 2.73
CA GLN A 27 27.13 3.49 2.74
C GLN A 27 26.36 3.17 4.02
N GLN A 28 26.36 1.90 4.45
CA GLN A 28 25.72 1.52 5.71
C GLN A 28 26.35 2.23 6.91
N ALA A 29 27.67 2.31 6.97
CA ALA A 29 28.37 3.02 8.04
C ALA A 29 28.01 4.51 8.09
N HIS A 30 27.90 5.16 6.94
CA HIS A 30 27.46 6.55 6.85
C HIS A 30 26.01 6.74 7.33
N ILE A 31 25.12 5.85 6.92
CA ILE A 31 23.73 5.86 7.38
C ILE A 31 23.67 5.69 8.91
N ASP A 32 24.43 4.77 9.47
CA ASP A 32 24.47 4.51 10.90
C ASP A 32 25.01 5.71 11.71
N GLU A 33 25.98 6.43 11.16
CA GLU A 33 26.48 7.69 11.73
C GLU A 33 25.41 8.78 11.70
N GLU A 34 24.77 9.00 10.55
CA GLU A 34 23.68 9.96 10.41
C GLU A 34 22.48 9.60 11.26
N TRP A 35 22.18 8.28 11.40
CA TRP A 35 21.08 7.77 12.22
C TRP A 35 21.20 8.22 13.68
N THR A 36 22.40 8.23 14.20
CA THR A 36 22.65 8.63 15.58
C THR A 36 22.41 10.12 15.80
N ASN A 37 22.66 10.93 14.77
CA ASN A 37 22.65 12.39 14.83
C ASN A 37 21.34 13.05 14.40
N THR A 38 20.41 12.28 13.82
CA THR A 38 19.16 12.84 13.28
C THR A 38 17.97 12.62 14.22
N SER A 39 17.07 13.61 14.29
CA SER A 39 15.78 13.50 14.94
C SER A 39 14.66 13.00 14.00
N ALA A 40 14.95 12.86 12.69
CA ALA A 40 13.96 12.48 11.68
C ALA A 40 13.63 10.97 11.65
N LYS A 41 14.22 10.18 12.56
CA LYS A 41 14.07 8.73 12.64
C LYS A 41 12.79 8.24 13.33
N THR A 42 12.06 9.14 13.95
CA THR A 42 10.82 8.80 14.65
C THR A 42 9.65 9.54 14.01
N PRO A 43 8.46 8.94 13.95
CA PRO A 43 7.23 9.65 13.65
C PRO A 43 7.05 10.87 14.55
N GLU A 44 6.26 11.87 14.11
CA GLU A 44 6.05 13.13 14.86
C GLU A 44 5.65 12.91 16.31
N ASN A 45 4.94 11.84 16.62
CA ASN A 45 4.47 11.49 17.95
C ASN A 45 5.43 10.61 18.76
N GLY A 46 6.63 10.34 18.24
CA GLY A 46 7.64 9.52 18.92
C GLY A 46 7.31 8.04 19.03
N GLY A 47 6.34 7.57 18.23
CA GLY A 47 5.91 6.17 18.20
C GLY A 47 6.84 5.26 17.40
N GLU A 48 6.61 3.97 17.52
CA GLU A 48 7.27 2.97 16.69
C GLU A 48 6.62 2.89 15.31
N ILE A 49 7.42 2.60 14.30
CA ILE A 49 6.93 2.23 12.96
C ILE A 49 6.79 0.72 12.95
N LEU A 50 5.56 0.25 12.81
CA LEU A 50 5.25 -1.17 12.73
C LEU A 50 5.03 -1.57 11.28
N GLU A 51 5.78 -2.55 10.80
CA GLU A 51 5.65 -3.13 9.47
C GLU A 51 4.90 -4.46 9.56
N GLN A 52 3.99 -4.70 8.65
CA GLN A 52 3.35 -6.00 8.45
C GLN A 52 4.40 -7.04 8.04
N GLN A 53 4.40 -8.23 8.63
CA GLN A 53 5.41 -9.28 8.38
C GLN A 53 5.28 -9.99 7.02
N GLY A 54 4.37 -9.56 6.19
CA GLY A 54 4.11 -10.06 4.84
C GLY A 54 2.68 -9.76 4.42
N ILE A 55 2.42 -9.83 3.13
CA ILE A 55 1.09 -9.58 2.56
C ILE A 55 0.05 -10.52 3.20
N GLY A 56 -1.02 -9.92 3.74
CA GLY A 56 -2.09 -10.67 4.42
C GLY A 56 -1.76 -11.13 5.85
N SER A 57 -0.55 -10.90 6.37
CA SER A 57 -0.21 -11.26 7.74
C SER A 57 -0.94 -10.35 8.75
N ALA A 58 -1.39 -10.95 9.84
CA ALA A 58 -1.91 -10.21 10.99
C ALA A 58 -0.80 -9.70 11.93
N GLU A 59 0.43 -10.19 11.76
CA GLU A 59 1.57 -9.88 12.61
C GLU A 59 2.33 -8.66 12.12
N TYR A 60 2.84 -7.88 13.06
CA TYR A 60 3.60 -6.65 12.83
C TYR A 60 4.89 -6.65 13.62
N GLN A 61 5.95 -6.07 13.05
CA GLN A 61 7.25 -5.92 13.71
C GLN A 61 7.68 -4.45 13.68
N ALA A 62 8.37 -4.02 14.72
CA ALA A 62 8.98 -2.70 14.75
C ALA A 62 10.17 -2.63 13.79
N ILE A 63 10.28 -1.53 13.07
CA ILE A 63 11.37 -1.26 12.13
C ILE A 63 11.99 0.11 12.39
N GLU A 64 13.24 0.26 11.94
CA GLU A 64 13.95 1.53 11.94
C GLU A 64 13.91 2.13 10.53
N ALA A 65 13.21 3.26 10.38
CA ALA A 65 13.13 3.99 9.13
C ALA A 65 12.99 5.50 9.40
N TRP A 66 13.49 6.32 8.49
CA TRP A 66 13.17 7.74 8.45
C TRP A 66 11.83 7.94 7.77
N VAL A 67 10.99 8.75 8.38
CA VAL A 67 9.72 9.19 7.81
C VAL A 67 9.92 10.59 7.25
N LYS A 68 9.75 10.75 5.96
CA LYS A 68 9.89 12.05 5.29
C LYS A 68 8.60 12.37 4.53
N PRO A 69 8.13 13.63 4.57
CA PRO A 69 7.04 14.04 3.69
C PRO A 69 7.51 13.92 2.22
N THR A 70 6.63 13.42 1.37
CA THR A 70 6.86 13.46 -0.07
C THR A 70 6.03 14.58 -0.69
N VAL A 71 6.48 15.09 -1.81
CA VAL A 71 5.67 16.04 -2.57
C VAL A 71 4.53 15.25 -3.20
N ALA A 72 3.31 15.52 -2.77
CA ALA A 72 2.13 15.00 -3.45
C ALA A 72 2.12 15.55 -4.88
N ASP A 73 1.72 14.72 -5.84
CA ASP A 73 1.44 15.24 -7.18
C ASP A 73 0.29 16.24 -7.09
N THR A 74 0.65 17.51 -7.12
CA THR A 74 -0.30 18.62 -6.97
C THR A 74 -1.12 18.86 -8.25
N SER A 75 -0.92 18.05 -9.28
CA SER A 75 -1.63 18.20 -10.57
C SER A 75 -3.16 18.08 -10.42
N THR A 76 -3.64 17.42 -9.35
CA THR A 76 -5.06 17.26 -9.03
C THR A 76 -5.57 18.17 -7.91
N GLY A 77 -4.76 19.04 -7.35
CA GLY A 77 -5.16 20.22 -6.57
C GLY A 77 -5.79 20.04 -5.18
N LEU A 78 -6.07 18.82 -4.72
CA LEU A 78 -6.83 18.59 -3.49
C LEU A 78 -6.26 17.51 -2.56
N LYS A 79 -5.06 16.99 -2.84
CA LYS A 79 -4.44 15.97 -1.98
C LYS A 79 -3.66 16.64 -0.85
N ASP A 80 -4.00 16.31 0.39
CA ASP A 80 -3.21 16.75 1.55
C ASP A 80 -1.81 16.11 1.46
N THR A 81 -0.77 16.92 1.51
CA THR A 81 0.62 16.47 1.50
C THR A 81 0.94 15.52 2.66
N LYS A 82 0.18 15.63 3.75
CA LYS A 82 0.31 14.75 4.92
C LYS A 82 -0.14 13.31 4.66
N ASP A 83 -0.87 13.06 3.59
CA ASP A 83 -1.30 11.71 3.22
C ASP A 83 -0.24 10.94 2.42
N PHE A 84 0.87 11.60 2.08
CA PHE A 84 1.95 11.01 1.31
C PHE A 84 3.26 11.14 2.06
N MET A 85 3.84 10.00 2.42
CA MET A 85 5.11 9.94 3.10
C MET A 85 6.07 9.01 2.35
N LYS A 86 7.33 9.13 2.70
CA LYS A 86 8.40 8.29 2.21
C LYS A 86 9.09 7.65 3.41
N LEU A 87 9.29 6.35 3.35
CA LEU A 87 10.14 5.63 4.29
C LEU A 87 11.50 5.38 3.65
N ILE A 88 12.56 5.62 4.42
CA ILE A 88 13.94 5.28 4.06
C ILE A 88 14.44 4.40 5.18
N PHE A 89 14.71 3.14 4.90
CA PHE A 89 15.15 2.19 5.90
C PHE A 89 16.58 2.49 6.35
N ARG A 90 16.86 2.22 7.63
CA ARG A 90 18.22 2.28 8.16
C ARG A 90 19.14 1.25 7.50
N SER A 91 18.65 0.02 7.35
CA SER A 91 19.42 -1.03 6.70
C SER A 91 19.28 -0.96 5.18
N ILE A 92 20.39 -0.97 4.47
CA ILE A 92 20.42 -1.03 3.00
C ILE A 92 19.97 -2.38 2.44
N ASP A 93 19.93 -3.42 3.28
CA ASP A 93 19.46 -4.76 2.89
C ASP A 93 17.98 -4.95 3.13
N LYS A 94 17.34 -4.01 3.84
CA LYS A 94 15.90 -4.04 4.07
C LYS A 94 15.16 -3.70 2.79
N THR A 95 14.24 -4.59 2.42
CA THR A 95 13.34 -4.41 1.28
C THR A 95 11.89 -4.39 1.74
N SER A 96 11.04 -3.75 0.98
CA SER A 96 9.61 -3.75 1.13
C SER A 96 8.95 -4.01 -0.22
N GLU A 97 7.69 -4.36 -0.22
CA GLU A 97 6.91 -4.65 -1.42
C GLU A 97 5.63 -3.82 -1.48
N ARG A 98 5.07 -3.68 -2.67
CA ARG A 98 3.81 -2.95 -2.86
C ARG A 98 2.68 -3.66 -2.13
N GLY A 99 1.74 -2.85 -1.60
CA GLY A 99 0.61 -3.39 -0.85
C GLY A 99 0.89 -3.67 0.62
N LEU A 100 2.15 -3.68 1.06
CA LEU A 100 2.47 -3.90 2.47
C LEU A 100 1.95 -2.76 3.34
N TYR A 101 1.45 -3.11 4.53
CA TYR A 101 0.97 -2.11 5.48
C TYR A 101 2.02 -1.73 6.52
N TYR A 102 2.00 -0.45 6.86
CA TYR A 102 2.71 0.12 8.00
C TYR A 102 1.72 0.77 8.96
N LYS A 103 2.07 0.81 10.25
CA LYS A 103 1.30 1.50 11.30
C LYS A 103 2.22 2.45 12.05
N PHE A 104 1.88 3.71 12.08
CA PHE A 104 2.47 4.75 12.94
C PHE A 104 1.54 5.96 12.99
N ASP A 105 1.72 6.82 13.99
CA ASP A 105 0.88 8.00 14.23
C ASP A 105 -0.62 7.68 14.22
N ASN A 106 -1.02 6.56 14.86
CA ASN A 106 -2.39 6.06 14.90
C ASN A 106 -3.06 5.89 13.53
N SER A 107 -2.27 5.73 12.49
CA SER A 107 -2.73 5.62 11.11
C SER A 107 -2.19 4.36 10.45
N TRP A 108 -2.96 3.85 9.51
CA TRP A 108 -2.53 2.82 8.59
C TRP A 108 -1.96 3.48 7.34
N TRP A 109 -0.89 2.90 6.83
CA TRP A 109 -0.20 3.34 5.62
C TRP A 109 0.00 2.16 4.70
N ILE A 110 -0.19 2.35 3.41
CA ILE A 110 0.00 1.30 2.39
C ILE A 110 1.10 1.71 1.41
N VAL A 111 1.96 0.77 1.06
CA VAL A 111 3.01 0.98 0.06
C VAL A 111 2.38 1.03 -1.33
N HIS A 112 2.57 2.13 -2.03
CA HIS A 112 2.07 2.26 -3.40
C HIS A 112 3.20 2.25 -4.45
N ALA A 113 4.43 2.61 -4.06
CA ALA A 113 5.59 2.58 -4.92
C ALA A 113 6.88 2.42 -4.11
N TYR A 114 7.91 1.91 -4.74
CA TYR A 114 9.26 1.87 -4.18
C TYR A 114 10.31 2.03 -5.27
N ASN A 115 11.46 2.54 -4.89
CA ASN A 115 12.66 2.57 -5.72
C ASN A 115 13.67 1.61 -5.14
N GLN A 116 14.17 0.70 -5.94
CA GLN A 116 15.20 -0.24 -5.54
C GLN A 116 16.49 0.02 -6.32
N PHE A 117 17.51 0.45 -5.62
CA PHE A 117 18.86 0.59 -6.13
C PHE A 117 19.78 -0.36 -5.37
N THR A 118 20.65 -1.05 -6.10
CA THR A 118 21.54 -2.09 -5.52
C THR A 118 22.52 -1.57 -4.46
N SER A 119 22.69 -0.27 -4.36
CA SER A 119 23.72 0.34 -3.49
C SER A 119 23.17 1.38 -2.52
N LEU A 120 21.88 1.57 -2.46
CA LEU A 120 21.22 2.55 -1.61
C LEU A 120 20.09 1.91 -0.83
N PRO A 121 19.71 2.45 0.34
CA PRO A 121 18.49 2.04 1.03
C PRO A 121 17.29 2.15 0.10
N GLN A 122 16.40 1.18 0.20
CA GLN A 122 15.16 1.25 -0.56
C GLN A 122 14.33 2.46 -0.09
N ASP A 123 13.86 3.21 -1.06
CA ASP A 123 12.94 4.32 -0.90
C ASP A 123 11.52 3.81 -1.11
N VAL A 124 10.71 3.88 -0.07
CA VAL A 124 9.33 3.37 -0.11
C VAL A 124 8.35 4.52 0.01
N ALA A 125 7.55 4.73 -1.02
CA ALA A 125 6.47 5.70 -1.01
C ALA A 125 5.21 5.04 -0.43
N ILE A 126 4.71 5.63 0.65
CA ILE A 126 3.54 5.16 1.37
C ILE A 126 2.43 6.20 1.33
N ARG A 127 1.21 5.72 1.39
CA ARG A 127 0.02 6.54 1.41
C ARG A 127 -0.84 6.20 2.61
N ARG A 128 -1.36 7.22 3.31
CA ARG A 128 -2.23 7.04 4.47
C ARG A 128 -3.58 6.48 4.03
N CYS A 129 -4.00 5.40 4.67
CA CYS A 129 -5.34 4.87 4.51
C CYS A 129 -6.33 5.83 5.16
N ASN A 130 -7.32 6.26 4.40
CA ASN A 130 -8.35 7.20 4.83
C ASN A 130 -9.70 6.50 5.07
N ASN A 131 -9.78 5.20 4.78
CA ASN A 131 -11.00 4.42 4.94
C ASN A 131 -10.67 2.94 5.15
N ALA A 132 -11.71 2.12 5.30
CA ALA A 132 -11.63 0.67 5.29
C ALA A 132 -12.81 0.09 4.50
N LEU A 133 -12.54 -0.87 3.62
CA LEU A 133 -13.57 -1.68 2.99
C LEU A 133 -14.01 -2.75 3.98
N ARG A 134 -15.29 -2.77 4.29
CA ARG A 134 -15.88 -3.72 5.24
C ARG A 134 -16.91 -4.59 4.53
N ILE A 135 -16.84 -5.88 4.81
CA ILE A 135 -17.77 -6.87 4.24
C ILE A 135 -17.98 -7.99 5.26
N ILE A 136 -19.18 -8.57 5.27
CA ILE A 136 -19.43 -9.80 6.02
C ILE A 136 -18.88 -10.97 5.20
N ASP A 137 -17.93 -11.71 5.74
CA ASP A 137 -17.40 -12.91 5.11
C ASP A 137 -18.50 -13.98 5.09
N PRO A 138 -18.95 -14.42 3.92
CA PRO A 138 -20.03 -15.41 3.80
C PRO A 138 -19.67 -16.79 4.36
N THR A 139 -18.38 -17.07 4.54
CA THR A 139 -17.89 -18.36 5.06
C THR A 139 -17.89 -18.38 6.58
N THR A 140 -17.47 -17.29 7.21
CA THR A 140 -17.31 -17.21 8.67
C THR A 140 -18.46 -16.46 9.36
N GLY A 141 -19.16 -15.60 8.63
CA GLY A 141 -20.16 -14.69 9.17
C GLY A 141 -19.57 -13.50 9.92
N GLU A 142 -18.23 -13.39 9.96
CA GLU A 142 -17.53 -12.30 10.62
C GLU A 142 -17.30 -11.11 9.69
N VAL A 143 -17.11 -9.92 10.27
CA VAL A 143 -16.82 -8.72 9.50
C VAL A 143 -15.35 -8.71 9.13
N PHE A 144 -15.05 -8.87 7.86
CA PHE A 144 -13.72 -8.60 7.29
C PHE A 144 -13.56 -7.10 7.05
N SER A 145 -12.41 -6.55 7.41
CA SER A 145 -12.11 -5.12 7.26
C SER A 145 -10.71 -4.92 6.70
N ALA A 146 -10.61 -4.32 5.53
CA ALA A 146 -9.36 -4.02 4.84
C ALA A 146 -9.11 -2.51 4.83
N PRO A 147 -8.06 -2.00 5.52
CA PRO A 147 -7.66 -0.60 5.40
C PRO A 147 -7.36 -0.25 3.94
N CYS A 148 -7.85 0.90 3.48
CA CYS A 148 -7.73 1.28 2.09
C CYS A 148 -7.59 2.78 1.92
N VAL A 149 -7.19 3.17 0.73
CA VAL A 149 -7.21 4.57 0.29
C VAL A 149 -8.33 4.74 -0.70
N VAL A 150 -9.25 5.63 -0.40
CA VAL A 150 -10.35 5.99 -1.29
C VAL A 150 -10.07 7.37 -1.90
N ASP A 151 -9.99 7.40 -3.21
CA ASP A 151 -9.93 8.63 -4.01
C ASP A 151 -11.27 8.84 -4.70
N TYR A 152 -11.87 9.98 -4.43
CA TYR A 152 -13.01 10.43 -5.20
C TYR A 152 -12.49 11.22 -6.41
N ASP A 153 -12.89 10.82 -7.60
CA ASP A 153 -12.62 11.60 -8.79
C ASP A 153 -13.53 12.84 -8.80
N MET A 154 -12.97 13.94 -8.32
CA MET A 154 -13.61 15.23 -8.40
C MET A 154 -13.28 15.85 -9.76
N GLN A 155 -14.07 15.58 -10.78
CA GLN A 155 -14.01 16.39 -11.99
C GLN A 155 -14.40 17.83 -11.63
N SER A 156 -13.41 18.71 -11.60
CA SER A 156 -13.65 20.14 -11.59
C SER A 156 -14.20 20.52 -12.98
N PRO A 157 -15.49 20.84 -13.13
CA PRO A 157 -15.97 21.38 -14.38
C PRO A 157 -15.32 22.74 -14.56
N ASN A 158 -14.38 22.84 -15.49
CA ASN A 158 -13.73 24.06 -15.97
C ASN A 158 -13.55 25.18 -14.94
N ALA A 159 -12.33 25.43 -14.54
CA ALA A 159 -11.87 26.43 -13.55
C ALA A 159 -12.25 27.90 -13.83
N ARG A 160 -13.29 28.15 -14.58
CA ARG A 160 -13.79 29.51 -14.91
C ARG A 160 -15.11 29.88 -14.26
N VAL A 161 -15.73 29.00 -13.48
CA VAL A 161 -17.00 29.33 -12.80
C VAL A 161 -16.76 29.45 -11.31
N THR A 162 -16.77 30.62 -10.81
CA THR A 162 -16.56 31.07 -9.42
C THR A 162 -17.68 30.67 -8.45
N ARG A 163 -18.33 29.57 -8.62
CA ARG A 163 -19.24 28.95 -7.63
C ARG A 163 -19.11 27.44 -7.67
N TYR A 164 -18.53 26.94 -6.61
CA TYR A 164 -18.22 25.54 -6.36
C TYR A 164 -19.50 24.71 -6.23
N LEU A 165 -19.98 24.15 -7.32
CA LEU A 165 -20.77 22.93 -7.26
C LEU A 165 -19.78 21.76 -7.46
N LEU A 166 -19.20 21.29 -6.37
CA LEU A 166 -18.54 19.98 -6.35
C LEU A 166 -19.65 18.95 -6.48
N THR A 167 -19.94 18.56 -7.69
CA THR A 167 -20.71 17.34 -7.94
C THR A 167 -19.73 16.19 -7.74
N PRO A 168 -19.85 15.38 -6.67
CA PRO A 168 -19.06 14.16 -6.58
C PRO A 168 -19.44 13.33 -7.82
N ASN A 169 -18.48 13.01 -8.65
CA ASN A 169 -18.70 11.95 -9.61
C ASN A 169 -19.10 10.72 -8.78
N ASN A 170 -20.08 10.00 -9.27
CA ASN A 170 -20.57 8.77 -8.65
C ASN A 170 -19.53 7.64 -8.73
N HIS A 171 -18.26 7.99 -8.72
CA HIS A 171 -17.12 7.10 -8.95
C HIS A 171 -16.06 7.34 -7.87
N ALA A 172 -15.54 6.23 -7.36
CA ALA A 172 -14.42 6.22 -6.42
C ALA A 172 -13.41 5.16 -6.85
N THR A 173 -12.14 5.51 -6.84
CA THR A 173 -11.05 4.55 -6.99
C THR A 173 -10.54 4.18 -5.60
N VAL A 174 -10.41 2.89 -5.34
CA VAL A 174 -9.92 2.38 -4.06
C VAL A 174 -8.63 1.62 -4.26
N MET A 175 -7.62 1.96 -3.48
CA MET A 175 -6.36 1.25 -3.40
C MET A 175 -6.33 0.44 -2.10
N VAL A 176 -6.14 -0.87 -2.19
CA VAL A 176 -6.18 -1.81 -1.07
C VAL A 176 -5.17 -2.93 -1.27
N GLN A 177 -4.70 -3.55 -0.19
CA GLN A 177 -3.82 -4.71 -0.26
C GLN A 177 -4.49 -5.88 -0.97
N GLY A 178 -3.78 -6.49 -1.94
CA GLY A 178 -4.13 -7.76 -2.56
C GLY A 178 -3.59 -8.92 -1.72
N ASN A 179 -4.47 -9.64 -1.05
CA ASN A 179 -4.15 -10.86 -0.31
C ASN A 179 -5.23 -11.91 -0.55
N ALA A 180 -5.07 -13.10 -0.02
CA ALA A 180 -6.00 -14.21 -0.25
C ALA A 180 -7.45 -13.86 0.11
N ASP A 181 -7.66 -13.12 1.21
CA ASP A 181 -9.01 -12.73 1.63
C ASP A 181 -9.61 -11.64 0.74
N THR A 182 -8.84 -10.61 0.39
CA THR A 182 -9.33 -9.55 -0.50
C THR A 182 -9.61 -10.08 -1.91
N LEU A 183 -8.77 -10.99 -2.43
CA LEU A 183 -9.01 -11.63 -3.73
C LEU A 183 -10.27 -12.52 -3.70
N ARG A 184 -10.53 -13.19 -2.57
CA ARG A 184 -11.72 -14.03 -2.40
C ARG A 184 -13.01 -13.21 -2.22
N LEU A 185 -12.95 -12.12 -1.47
CA LEU A 185 -14.14 -11.37 -1.04
C LEU A 185 -14.49 -10.21 -1.98
N PHE A 186 -13.52 -9.57 -2.63
CA PHE A 186 -13.76 -8.40 -3.46
C PHE A 186 -14.07 -8.83 -4.89
N LYS A 187 -15.26 -9.35 -5.10
CA LYS A 187 -15.77 -9.76 -6.42
C LYS A 187 -16.48 -8.61 -7.12
N LEU A 188 -16.57 -8.69 -8.45
CA LEU A 188 -17.40 -7.77 -9.21
C LEU A 188 -18.84 -7.79 -8.71
N ASN A 189 -19.46 -6.64 -8.65
CA ASN A 189 -20.77 -6.37 -8.09
C ASN A 189 -20.89 -6.41 -6.57
N THR A 190 -19.81 -6.70 -5.82
CA THR A 190 -19.82 -6.55 -4.37
C THR A 190 -20.03 -5.08 -4.00
N ARG A 191 -20.84 -4.87 -2.97
CA ARG A 191 -21.22 -3.54 -2.48
C ARG A 191 -20.46 -3.20 -1.21
N TYR A 192 -20.12 -1.93 -1.06
CA TYR A 192 -19.42 -1.38 0.10
C TYR A 192 -20.07 -0.06 0.50
N ILE A 193 -20.00 0.29 1.79
CA ILE A 193 -20.47 1.57 2.28
C ILE A 193 -19.28 2.37 2.79
N PHE A 194 -19.09 3.56 2.28
CA PHE A 194 -18.14 4.53 2.80
C PHE A 194 -18.63 5.95 2.56
N GLY A 195 -18.31 6.84 3.51
CA GLY A 195 -18.85 8.20 3.48
C GLY A 195 -20.38 8.25 3.61
N GLY A 196 -20.98 7.22 4.21
CA GLY A 196 -22.44 7.13 4.38
C GLY A 196 -23.22 6.79 3.11
N ARG A 197 -22.56 6.30 2.06
CA ARG A 197 -23.17 5.95 0.78
C ARG A 197 -22.74 4.57 0.30
N PRO A 198 -23.64 3.80 -0.34
CA PRO A 198 -23.29 2.53 -0.94
C PRO A 198 -22.59 2.74 -2.28
N PHE A 199 -21.58 1.90 -2.52
CA PHE A 199 -20.83 1.82 -3.77
C PHE A 199 -20.73 0.37 -4.20
N LYS A 200 -20.72 0.15 -5.51
CA LYS A 200 -20.62 -1.15 -6.13
C LYS A 200 -19.33 -1.29 -6.92
N LEU A 201 -18.62 -2.39 -6.74
CA LEU A 201 -17.42 -2.71 -7.48
C LEU A 201 -17.76 -3.13 -8.90
N LEU A 202 -17.34 -2.36 -9.90
CA LEU A 202 -17.63 -2.64 -11.30
C LEU A 202 -16.41 -3.06 -12.10
N ALA A 203 -15.20 -2.67 -11.69
CA ALA A 203 -13.98 -3.01 -12.41
C ALA A 203 -12.76 -3.06 -11.50
N TYR A 204 -11.72 -3.74 -12.00
CA TYR A 204 -10.37 -3.74 -11.44
C TYR A 204 -9.44 -3.01 -12.41
N GLN A 205 -8.64 -2.09 -11.91
CA GLN A 205 -7.65 -1.36 -12.73
C GLN A 205 -6.33 -2.12 -12.91
N ASN A 206 -6.29 -3.40 -12.63
CA ASN A 206 -5.06 -4.20 -12.70
C ASN A 206 -4.53 -4.38 -14.15
N ALA A 207 -5.29 -3.94 -15.15
CA ALA A 207 -4.94 -4.06 -16.57
C ALA A 207 -3.79 -3.13 -17.01
N LEU A 208 -3.27 -2.26 -16.15
CA LEU A 208 -2.31 -1.25 -16.58
C LEU A 208 -0.91 -1.78 -16.86
N ASN A 209 -0.56 -3.00 -16.42
CA ASN A 209 0.75 -3.56 -16.73
C ASN A 209 0.82 -5.09 -16.64
N PRO A 210 0.25 -5.83 -17.59
CA PRO A 210 0.14 -7.30 -17.50
C PRO A 210 1.48 -8.03 -17.63
N ASN A 211 2.58 -7.34 -17.91
CA ASN A 211 3.82 -8.01 -18.35
C ASN A 211 5.00 -7.86 -17.39
N LEU A 212 4.88 -7.20 -16.26
CA LEU A 212 6.12 -6.66 -15.71
C LEU A 212 6.45 -7.02 -14.27
N SER A 213 5.59 -7.55 -13.44
CA SER A 213 6.04 -8.02 -12.13
C SER A 213 5.05 -8.96 -11.45
N THR A 214 5.60 -9.83 -10.64
CA THR A 214 4.90 -10.65 -9.63
C THR A 214 4.27 -9.80 -8.53
N ASP A 215 4.58 -8.51 -8.46
CA ASP A 215 4.05 -7.55 -7.47
C ASP A 215 2.63 -7.07 -7.81
N TYR A 216 2.08 -7.56 -8.90
CA TYR A 216 0.79 -7.11 -9.41
C TYR A 216 -0.38 -7.49 -8.49
N ASP A 217 -0.21 -8.60 -7.79
CA ASP A 217 -1.26 -9.21 -6.99
C ASP A 217 -1.31 -8.63 -5.56
N THR A 218 -0.32 -7.83 -5.18
CA THR A 218 -0.17 -7.33 -3.81
C THR A 218 -0.82 -5.97 -3.56
N LEU A 219 -1.20 -5.25 -4.63
CA LEU A 219 -1.88 -3.96 -4.55
C LEU A 219 -3.00 -3.89 -5.58
N LEU A 220 -4.24 -3.89 -5.09
CA LEU A 220 -5.43 -3.82 -5.92
C LEU A 220 -5.92 -2.39 -6.07
N TYR A 221 -6.32 -2.04 -7.29
CA TYR A 221 -7.04 -0.82 -7.61
C TYR A 221 -8.44 -1.20 -8.06
N LEU A 222 -9.43 -0.76 -7.31
CA LEU A 222 -10.84 -1.07 -7.50
C LEU A 222 -11.58 0.17 -7.98
N ASP A 223 -12.40 0.02 -9.01
CA ASP A 223 -13.31 1.05 -9.48
C ASP A 223 -14.70 0.81 -8.93
N LEU A 224 -15.15 1.70 -8.08
CA LEU A 224 -16.46 1.65 -7.43
C LEU A 224 -17.36 2.79 -7.92
N TYR A 225 -18.61 2.45 -8.18
CA TYR A 225 -19.61 3.41 -8.59
C TYR A 225 -20.72 3.48 -7.55
N LEU A 226 -21.26 4.67 -7.35
CA LEU A 226 -22.37 4.91 -6.46
C LEU A 226 -23.52 3.97 -6.83
N ASP A 227 -24.07 3.30 -5.83
CA ASP A 227 -25.19 2.40 -5.96
C ASP A 227 -26.41 2.91 -5.18
N GLU A 228 -27.56 2.26 -5.35
CA GLU A 228 -28.75 2.57 -4.58
C GLU A 228 -28.65 1.97 -3.18
N GLU A 229 -29.29 2.62 -2.22
CA GLU A 229 -29.38 2.12 -0.85
C GLU A 229 -30.42 0.98 -0.79
N HIS A 230 -30.07 -0.12 -0.14
CA HIS A 230 -30.93 -1.27 0.08
C HIS A 230 -31.42 -1.32 1.53
N ASP A 231 -32.59 -1.90 1.77
CA ASP A 231 -33.16 -2.02 3.13
C ASP A 231 -32.27 -2.82 4.10
N GLY A 232 -31.42 -3.69 3.59
CA GLY A 232 -30.46 -4.48 4.38
C GLY A 232 -29.13 -3.78 4.68
N ASP A 233 -28.91 -2.57 4.16
CA ASP A 233 -27.65 -1.82 4.35
C ASP A 233 -27.55 -1.27 5.79
N ASN A 234 -26.42 -1.51 6.45
CA ASN A 234 -26.11 -0.91 7.74
C ASN A 234 -25.11 0.25 7.58
N ILE A 235 -25.64 1.45 7.36
CA ILE A 235 -24.84 2.66 7.13
C ILE A 235 -23.95 2.99 8.33
N ALA A 236 -24.44 2.76 9.56
CA ALA A 236 -23.71 3.08 10.79
C ALA A 236 -22.45 2.22 10.95
N GLU A 237 -22.53 0.97 10.57
CA GLU A 237 -21.39 0.03 10.62
C GLU A 237 -20.63 -0.06 9.29
N GLN A 238 -21.04 0.69 8.28
CA GLN A 238 -20.46 0.66 6.93
C GLN A 238 -20.50 -0.75 6.30
N LEU A 239 -21.60 -1.47 6.49
CA LEU A 239 -21.80 -2.79 5.94
C LEU A 239 -22.95 -2.77 4.93
N ALA A 240 -22.61 -3.04 3.67
CA ALA A 240 -23.59 -3.18 2.61
C ALA A 240 -24.22 -4.58 2.62
N ASP A 241 -25.48 -4.65 2.24
CA ASP A 241 -26.13 -5.93 2.00
C ASP A 241 -25.59 -6.59 0.72
N ASN A 242 -24.89 -7.69 0.91
CA ASN A 242 -24.35 -8.55 -0.15
C ASN A 242 -24.97 -9.96 -0.12
N SER A 243 -26.14 -10.12 0.49
CA SER A 243 -26.81 -11.43 0.65
C SER A 243 -27.15 -12.11 -0.68
N SER A 244 -27.29 -11.33 -1.75
CA SER A 244 -27.55 -11.84 -3.10
C SER A 244 -26.31 -12.23 -3.89
N MET A 245 -25.10 -12.01 -3.32
CA MET A 245 -23.84 -12.29 -4.00
C MET A 245 -23.48 -13.78 -3.92
N ASP A 246 -23.09 -14.35 -5.04
CA ASP A 246 -22.54 -15.71 -5.10
C ASP A 246 -21.01 -15.65 -4.98
N TYR A 247 -20.51 -16.10 -3.84
CA TYR A 247 -19.08 -16.22 -3.56
C TYR A 247 -18.52 -17.61 -3.90
N SER A 248 -19.35 -18.57 -4.34
CA SER A 248 -18.93 -19.94 -4.65
C SER A 248 -18.36 -20.10 -6.06
N GLY A 249 -18.57 -19.12 -6.95
CA GLY A 249 -18.08 -19.17 -8.33
C GLY A 249 -16.56 -18.98 -8.43
N ASP A 250 -15.95 -19.56 -9.47
CA ASP A 250 -14.55 -19.32 -9.86
C ASP A 250 -14.22 -17.84 -9.86
N ASP A 251 -13.17 -17.47 -9.15
CA ASP A 251 -12.76 -16.10 -8.94
C ASP A 251 -12.58 -15.35 -10.25
N ASP A 252 -13.44 -14.35 -10.50
CA ASP A 252 -13.32 -13.50 -11.68
C ASP A 252 -11.94 -12.80 -11.74
N LEU A 253 -11.37 -12.46 -10.58
CA LEU A 253 -10.00 -11.96 -10.45
C LEU A 253 -8.97 -13.00 -10.87
N ASN A 254 -9.07 -14.24 -10.40
CA ASN A 254 -8.16 -15.30 -10.80
C ASN A 254 -8.28 -15.62 -12.29
N LYS A 255 -9.48 -15.54 -12.87
CA LYS A 255 -9.66 -15.67 -14.32
C LYS A 255 -9.01 -14.53 -15.08
N ILE A 256 -9.10 -13.30 -14.59
CA ILE A 256 -8.47 -12.13 -15.20
C ILE A 256 -6.95 -12.25 -15.12
N LEU A 257 -6.42 -12.67 -13.98
CA LEU A 257 -4.98 -12.89 -13.74
C LEU A 257 -4.45 -14.06 -14.58
N ASP A 258 -5.16 -15.19 -14.62
CA ASP A 258 -4.82 -16.36 -15.46
C ASP A 258 -4.84 -16.03 -16.95
N ASN A 259 -5.79 -15.22 -17.40
CA ASN A 259 -5.85 -14.78 -18.78
C ASN A 259 -4.73 -13.78 -19.14
N ALA A 260 -4.35 -12.90 -18.21
CA ALA A 260 -3.20 -12.02 -18.36
C ALA A 260 -1.90 -12.81 -18.44
N GLY A 261 -1.73 -13.86 -17.63
CA GLY A 261 -0.57 -14.77 -17.66
C GLY A 261 -0.47 -15.59 -18.96
N LYS A 262 -1.60 -15.98 -19.54
CA LYS A 262 -1.63 -16.75 -20.80
C LYS A 262 -1.32 -15.92 -22.06
N LEU A 263 -1.57 -14.60 -22.02
CA LEU A 263 -1.23 -13.70 -23.13
C LEU A 263 0.28 -13.37 -23.18
N GLY A 264 1.02 -13.59 -22.08
CA GLY A 264 2.48 -13.39 -22.01
C GLY A 264 3.32 -14.62 -22.34
N GLY A 265 2.72 -15.81 -22.49
CA GLY A 265 3.41 -17.09 -22.67
C GLY A 265 3.52 -17.61 -24.12
N GLY A 266 3.32 -16.77 -25.10
CA GLY A 266 3.41 -17.14 -26.51
C GLY A 266 4.72 -16.71 -27.18
N ASN A 267 5.69 -17.64 -27.15
CA ASN A 267 6.99 -17.75 -27.85
C ASN A 267 8.20 -17.25 -27.12
#